data_d0254dad6cd43571a77d18a03733c232
#
_entry.id   d0254dad6cd43571a77d18a03733c232
#
_cell.length_a   1.000
_cell.length_b   1.000
_cell.length_c   1.000
_cell.angle_alpha   90.00
_cell.angle_beta   90.00
_cell.angle_gamma   90.00
#
_symmetry.space_group_name_H-M   'P 1'
#
loop_
_entity.id
_entity.type
_entity.pdbx_description
1 polymer ?
#
loop_
_entity_poly.entity_id
_entity_poly.type
_entity_poly.pdbx_seq_one_letter_code
_entity_poly.pdbx_strand_id
1 'polypeptide(L)'
;MGHPLIAFNQQSPAHLLANYLTSQSISATVMQSDKEFVVVLDDPAHVDRAKVIAEDFLTNPTHPKYQQAAWDSGKNVQLAPSGSGFSMKNIINDAVKAPFTSVVFLLCVAVYTLSLLGLFAPIAQHLLMQPFSVLLENHEWWRLLGPAFIHFSALHIIFNLLWWGMLGAKIERTLGMSMLLIVFLVSATISNAAQAIFSDPVQANLYLFGGLSGVVYAVMGFVWWLGWLRPSWGLSLPNSIVGFMLVWLVLGYADILWVNMANAAHTAGLISGCLLAGALSLGSEKRKQ
;
A
#
# COMPACT_ATOMS: atom_id res chain seq x y z
N MET A 1 -38.04 -22.63 -11.65
CA MET A 1 -36.62 -22.75 -12.04
C MET A 1 -36.11 -21.34 -12.30
N GLY A 2 -35.00 -20.94 -11.65
CA GLY A 2 -34.49 -19.59 -11.84
C GLY A 2 -33.93 -19.39 -13.26
N HIS A 3 -34.03 -18.17 -13.78
CA HIS A 3 -33.58 -17.82 -15.12
C HIS A 3 -32.17 -17.21 -15.02
N PRO A 4 -31.10 -17.83 -15.57
CA PRO A 4 -29.76 -17.27 -15.54
C PRO A 4 -29.70 -16.02 -16.40
N LEU A 5 -29.16 -14.92 -15.82
CA LEU A 5 -29.03 -13.62 -16.49
C LEU A 5 -27.60 -13.41 -17.02
N ILE A 6 -26.61 -13.55 -16.13
CA ILE A 6 -25.19 -13.29 -16.44
C ILE A 6 -24.30 -14.02 -15.46
N ALA A 7 -23.09 -14.45 -15.90
CA ALA A 7 -22.08 -15.07 -15.09
C ALA A 7 -20.86 -14.16 -14.90
N PHE A 8 -20.25 -14.23 -13.70
CA PHE A 8 -19.05 -13.50 -13.32
C PHE A 8 -17.99 -14.45 -12.78
N ASN A 9 -16.72 -14.16 -13.05
CA ASN A 9 -15.60 -14.92 -12.47
C ASN A 9 -15.32 -14.57 -11.00
N GLN A 10 -16.01 -13.54 -10.46
CA GLN A 10 -15.84 -13.07 -9.10
C GLN A 10 -17.21 -12.91 -8.42
N GLN A 11 -17.25 -13.21 -7.14
CA GLN A 11 -18.46 -13.16 -6.34
C GLN A 11 -18.99 -11.72 -6.14
N SER A 12 -18.09 -10.77 -5.92
CA SER A 12 -18.45 -9.39 -5.59
C SER A 12 -19.28 -8.68 -6.66
N PRO A 13 -18.90 -8.67 -7.95
CA PRO A 13 -19.73 -8.05 -8.99
C PRO A 13 -21.11 -8.74 -9.15
N ALA A 14 -21.16 -10.07 -9.01
CA ALA A 14 -22.44 -10.79 -9.07
C ALA A 14 -23.41 -10.33 -7.97
N HIS A 15 -22.92 -10.20 -6.73
CA HIS A 15 -23.73 -9.71 -5.61
C HIS A 15 -24.13 -8.25 -5.74
N LEU A 16 -23.23 -7.37 -6.25
CA LEU A 16 -23.57 -5.96 -6.49
C LEU A 16 -24.72 -5.83 -7.50
N LEU A 17 -24.64 -6.56 -8.61
CA LEU A 17 -25.70 -6.56 -9.61
C LEU A 17 -27.01 -7.14 -9.03
N ALA A 18 -26.98 -8.29 -8.32
CA ALA A 18 -28.15 -8.90 -7.73
C ALA A 18 -28.83 -7.98 -6.69
N ASN A 19 -28.06 -7.31 -5.83
CA ASN A 19 -28.57 -6.35 -4.87
C ASN A 19 -29.23 -5.15 -5.55
N TYR A 20 -28.61 -4.63 -6.62
CA TYR A 20 -29.18 -3.54 -7.39
C TYR A 20 -30.48 -3.95 -8.10
N LEU A 21 -30.52 -5.13 -8.70
CA LEU A 21 -31.75 -5.67 -9.30
C LEU A 21 -32.87 -5.79 -8.24
N THR A 22 -32.53 -6.29 -7.05
CA THR A 22 -33.49 -6.41 -5.94
C THR A 22 -33.99 -5.02 -5.48
N SER A 23 -33.13 -3.99 -5.43
CA SER A 23 -33.53 -2.61 -5.14
C SER A 23 -34.48 -2.02 -6.20
N GLN A 24 -34.41 -2.53 -7.42
CA GLN A 24 -35.30 -2.17 -8.53
C GLN A 24 -36.55 -3.06 -8.60
N SER A 25 -36.88 -3.79 -7.53
CA SER A 25 -38.01 -4.73 -7.41
C SER A 25 -37.92 -5.93 -8.39
N ILE A 26 -36.70 -6.31 -8.80
CA ILE A 26 -36.44 -7.50 -9.60
C ILE A 26 -35.76 -8.51 -8.69
N SER A 27 -36.47 -9.57 -8.29
CA SER A 27 -35.91 -10.61 -7.42
C SER A 27 -34.79 -11.37 -8.14
N ALA A 28 -33.58 -11.28 -7.59
CA ALA A 28 -32.38 -11.90 -8.15
C ALA A 28 -31.52 -12.52 -7.04
N THR A 29 -30.98 -13.70 -7.33
CA THR A 29 -30.07 -14.43 -6.43
C THR A 29 -28.79 -14.76 -7.15
N VAL A 30 -27.70 -14.98 -6.38
CA VAL A 30 -26.41 -15.42 -6.93
C VAL A 30 -26.25 -16.90 -6.64
N MET A 31 -26.06 -17.69 -7.67
CA MET A 31 -25.73 -19.12 -7.58
C MET A 31 -24.30 -19.36 -7.99
N GLN A 32 -23.58 -20.16 -7.23
CA GLN A 32 -22.25 -20.60 -7.59
C GLN A 32 -22.33 -21.87 -8.45
N SER A 33 -21.73 -21.84 -9.63
CA SER A 33 -21.60 -22.98 -10.53
C SER A 33 -20.12 -23.15 -10.88
N ASP A 34 -19.51 -24.24 -10.45
CA ASP A 34 -18.08 -24.54 -10.62
C ASP A 34 -17.15 -23.38 -10.21
N LYS A 35 -16.70 -22.59 -11.18
CA LYS A 35 -15.78 -21.45 -10.98
C LYS A 35 -16.44 -20.09 -11.21
N GLU A 36 -17.73 -20.06 -11.51
CA GLU A 36 -18.47 -18.85 -11.88
C GLU A 36 -19.60 -18.55 -10.89
N PHE A 37 -19.95 -17.27 -10.79
CA PHE A 37 -21.06 -16.78 -9.99
C PHE A 37 -22.14 -16.26 -10.95
N VAL A 38 -23.24 -16.99 -11.02
CA VAL A 38 -24.34 -16.70 -11.95
C VAL A 38 -25.43 -15.92 -11.23
N VAL A 39 -25.79 -14.75 -11.75
CA VAL A 39 -26.97 -14.02 -11.30
C VAL A 39 -28.21 -14.64 -11.94
N VAL A 40 -29.14 -15.08 -11.11
CA VAL A 40 -30.35 -15.82 -11.51
C VAL A 40 -31.56 -15.01 -11.09
N LEU A 41 -32.50 -14.82 -11.99
CA LEU A 41 -33.78 -14.16 -11.75
C LEU A 41 -34.82 -15.20 -11.32
N ASP A 42 -35.64 -14.84 -10.33
CA ASP A 42 -36.73 -15.71 -9.84
C ASP A 42 -37.95 -15.65 -10.78
N ASP A 43 -38.15 -14.53 -11.49
CA ASP A 43 -39.31 -14.32 -12.36
C ASP A 43 -38.83 -13.95 -13.82
N PRO A 44 -39.22 -14.76 -14.82
CA PRO A 44 -38.87 -14.52 -16.21
C PRO A 44 -39.48 -13.23 -16.80
N ALA A 45 -40.57 -12.71 -16.21
CA ALA A 45 -41.22 -11.49 -16.69
C ALA A 45 -40.31 -10.26 -16.64
N HIS A 46 -39.25 -10.30 -15.86
CA HIS A 46 -38.32 -9.19 -15.69
C HIS A 46 -37.00 -9.33 -16.47
N VAL A 47 -36.86 -10.37 -17.31
CA VAL A 47 -35.59 -10.68 -18.01
C VAL A 47 -35.13 -9.52 -18.89
N ASP A 48 -36.01 -8.91 -19.68
CA ASP A 48 -35.61 -7.83 -20.61
C ASP A 48 -35.16 -6.58 -19.84
N ARG A 49 -35.85 -6.21 -18.78
CA ARG A 49 -35.46 -5.10 -17.91
C ARG A 49 -34.15 -5.38 -17.17
N ALA A 50 -33.95 -6.62 -16.71
CA ALA A 50 -32.74 -7.05 -16.03
C ALA A 50 -31.53 -7.05 -16.98
N LYS A 51 -31.69 -7.40 -18.25
CA LYS A 51 -30.63 -7.34 -19.27
C LYS A 51 -30.12 -5.91 -19.47
N VAL A 52 -31.02 -4.93 -19.62
CA VAL A 52 -30.64 -3.51 -19.77
C VAL A 52 -29.82 -3.05 -18.54
N ILE A 53 -30.24 -3.44 -17.34
CA ILE A 53 -29.53 -3.11 -16.11
C ILE A 53 -28.14 -3.81 -16.06
N ALA A 54 -28.05 -5.06 -16.50
CA ALA A 54 -26.80 -5.80 -16.53
C ALA A 54 -25.81 -5.22 -17.54
N GLU A 55 -26.27 -4.77 -18.72
CA GLU A 55 -25.44 -4.09 -19.71
C GLU A 55 -24.90 -2.75 -19.19
N ASP A 56 -25.74 -1.95 -18.50
CA ASP A 56 -25.32 -0.72 -17.87
C ASP A 56 -24.31 -0.99 -16.74
N PHE A 57 -24.51 -2.05 -15.95
CA PHE A 57 -23.55 -2.48 -14.94
C PHE A 57 -22.21 -2.89 -15.54
N LEU A 58 -22.20 -3.63 -16.64
CA LEU A 58 -20.96 -4.04 -17.33
C LEU A 58 -20.18 -2.84 -17.88
N THR A 59 -20.90 -1.80 -18.33
CA THR A 59 -20.28 -0.58 -18.86
C THR A 59 -19.63 0.26 -17.76
N ASN A 60 -20.24 0.33 -16.55
CA ASN A 60 -19.72 1.09 -15.43
C ASN A 60 -20.00 0.41 -14.07
N PRO A 61 -19.28 -0.68 -13.73
CA PRO A 61 -19.53 -1.46 -12.51
C PRO A 61 -19.19 -0.72 -11.20
N THR A 62 -18.44 0.37 -11.29
CA THR A 62 -18.02 1.17 -10.13
C THR A 62 -18.96 2.35 -9.85
N HIS A 63 -20.05 2.49 -10.60
CA HIS A 63 -20.98 3.60 -10.38
C HIS A 63 -21.59 3.53 -8.98
N PRO A 64 -21.66 4.67 -8.23
CA PRO A 64 -22.10 4.72 -6.84
C PRO A 64 -23.48 4.09 -6.58
N LYS A 65 -24.39 4.11 -7.54
CA LYS A 65 -25.74 3.53 -7.41
C LYS A 65 -25.74 2.04 -7.05
N TYR A 66 -24.75 1.28 -7.52
CA TYR A 66 -24.66 -0.15 -7.24
C TYR A 66 -24.17 -0.41 -5.81
N GLN A 67 -23.23 0.40 -5.33
CA GLN A 67 -22.75 0.33 -3.95
C GLN A 67 -23.83 0.80 -2.97
N GLN A 68 -24.55 1.87 -3.32
CA GLN A 68 -25.65 2.40 -2.51
C GLN A 68 -26.76 1.35 -2.33
N ALA A 69 -27.17 0.68 -3.40
CA ALA A 69 -28.19 -0.37 -3.33
C ALA A 69 -27.76 -1.58 -2.48
N ALA A 70 -26.47 -1.95 -2.52
CA ALA A 70 -25.92 -2.98 -1.66
C ALA A 70 -25.93 -2.57 -0.19
N TRP A 71 -25.65 -1.30 0.09
CA TRP A 71 -25.71 -0.74 1.46
C TRP A 71 -27.12 -0.66 2.00
N ASP A 72 -28.08 -0.17 1.20
CA ASP A 72 -29.48 0.00 1.59
C ASP A 72 -30.21 -1.35 1.76
N SER A 73 -29.75 -2.41 1.10
CA SER A 73 -30.36 -3.73 1.19
C SER A 73 -30.22 -4.37 2.59
N GLY A 74 -29.42 -3.79 3.51
CA GLY A 74 -29.20 -4.28 4.88
C GLY A 74 -28.73 -5.74 4.96
N LYS A 75 -28.70 -6.44 3.85
CA LYS A 75 -27.94 -7.67 3.70
C LYS A 75 -26.49 -7.20 3.71
N ASN A 76 -25.86 -7.36 4.89
CA ASN A 76 -24.42 -7.43 4.89
C ASN A 76 -24.05 -8.26 3.64
N VAL A 77 -23.55 -7.60 2.59
CA VAL A 77 -22.60 -8.25 1.76
C VAL A 77 -21.50 -8.54 2.78
N GLN A 78 -21.60 -9.69 3.42
CA GLN A 78 -20.40 -10.32 3.89
C GLN A 78 -19.59 -10.33 2.61
N LEU A 79 -18.68 -9.39 2.52
CA LEU A 79 -17.43 -9.65 1.86
C LEU A 79 -17.12 -11.02 2.43
N ALA A 80 -17.53 -12.08 1.68
CA ALA A 80 -17.22 -13.43 2.10
C ALA A 80 -15.76 -13.27 2.45
N PRO A 81 -15.35 -13.50 3.69
CA PRO A 81 -13.95 -13.42 4.00
C PRO A 81 -13.40 -14.29 2.90
N SER A 82 -12.71 -13.66 1.94
CA SER A 82 -12.03 -14.41 0.89
C SER A 82 -11.36 -15.46 1.74
N GLY A 83 -11.77 -16.73 1.61
CA GLY A 83 -11.65 -17.78 2.61
C GLY A 83 -10.22 -18.18 3.00
N SER A 84 -9.37 -17.18 3.15
CA SER A 84 -8.14 -17.22 3.86
C SER A 84 -8.41 -16.76 5.28
N GLY A 85 -9.01 -17.61 6.08
CA GLY A 85 -8.77 -17.59 7.50
C GLY A 85 -7.26 -17.43 7.68
N PHE A 86 -6.85 -16.66 8.69
CA PHE A 86 -5.46 -16.37 9.03
C PHE A 86 -4.68 -17.71 9.03
N SER A 87 -4.21 -18.12 7.86
CA SER A 87 -3.51 -19.38 7.64
C SER A 87 -2.03 -19.06 7.48
N MET A 88 -1.20 -19.66 8.31
CA MET A 88 0.25 -19.54 8.21
C MET A 88 0.74 -19.87 6.79
N LYS A 89 0.12 -20.83 6.11
CA LYS A 89 0.43 -21.19 4.72
C LYS A 89 0.20 -20.02 3.75
N ASN A 90 -0.87 -19.23 3.94
CA ASN A 90 -1.15 -18.07 3.10
C ASN A 90 -0.15 -16.93 3.36
N ILE A 91 0.21 -16.70 4.64
CA ILE A 91 1.24 -15.72 5.02
C ILE A 91 2.58 -16.09 4.38
N ILE A 92 3.00 -17.35 4.49
CA ILE A 92 4.25 -17.83 3.88
C ILE A 92 4.20 -17.69 2.35
N ASN A 93 3.09 -18.08 1.71
CA ASN A 93 2.93 -17.95 0.27
C ASN A 93 2.98 -16.48 -0.19
N ASP A 94 2.40 -15.58 0.57
CA ASP A 94 2.43 -14.16 0.26
C ASP A 94 3.81 -13.53 0.49
N ALA A 95 4.53 -13.99 1.52
CA ALA A 95 5.90 -13.61 1.78
C ALA A 95 6.85 -14.07 0.67
N VAL A 96 6.68 -15.29 0.17
CA VAL A 96 7.48 -15.83 -0.94
C VAL A 96 7.23 -15.07 -2.25
N LYS A 97 6.03 -14.54 -2.46
CA LYS A 97 5.70 -13.72 -3.64
C LYS A 97 6.25 -12.29 -3.60
N ALA A 98 6.72 -11.83 -2.43
CA ALA A 98 7.33 -10.52 -2.22
C ALA A 98 8.52 -10.65 -1.27
N PRO A 99 9.61 -11.32 -1.71
CA PRO A 99 10.71 -11.68 -0.83
C PRO A 99 11.48 -10.47 -0.29
N PHE A 100 11.72 -9.43 -1.09
CA PHE A 100 12.43 -8.23 -0.62
C PHE A 100 11.59 -7.46 0.41
N THR A 101 10.30 -7.31 0.17
CA THR A 101 9.35 -6.73 1.13
C THR A 101 9.41 -7.48 2.46
N SER A 102 9.42 -8.81 2.41
CA SER A 102 9.47 -9.69 3.58
C SER A 102 10.78 -9.62 4.33
N VAL A 103 11.91 -9.54 3.62
CA VAL A 103 13.24 -9.38 4.25
C VAL A 103 13.33 -8.07 5.01
N VAL A 104 12.95 -6.94 4.40
CA VAL A 104 12.95 -5.63 5.07
C VAL A 104 12.01 -5.63 6.27
N PHE A 105 10.82 -6.23 6.15
CA PHE A 105 9.89 -6.40 7.26
C PHE A 105 10.53 -7.13 8.44
N LEU A 106 11.13 -8.29 8.18
CA LEU A 106 11.78 -9.12 9.21
C LEU A 106 12.98 -8.41 9.84
N LEU A 107 13.78 -7.68 9.07
CA LEU A 107 14.89 -6.89 9.59
C LEU A 107 14.40 -5.79 10.54
N CYS A 108 13.35 -5.05 10.21
CA CYS A 108 12.76 -4.05 11.11
C CYS A 108 12.25 -4.70 12.42
N VAL A 109 11.54 -5.84 12.31
CA VAL A 109 11.07 -6.57 13.50
C VAL A 109 12.23 -7.05 14.34
N ALA A 110 13.28 -7.61 13.75
CA ALA A 110 14.47 -8.08 14.47
C ALA A 110 15.18 -6.93 15.17
N VAL A 111 15.45 -5.83 14.48
CA VAL A 111 16.10 -4.63 15.09
C VAL A 111 15.26 -4.08 16.23
N TYR A 112 13.95 -3.97 16.07
CA TYR A 112 13.05 -3.49 17.12
C TYR A 112 13.02 -4.43 18.32
N THR A 113 12.90 -5.73 18.09
CA THR A 113 12.92 -6.73 19.19
C THR A 113 14.23 -6.72 19.96
N LEU A 114 15.36 -6.67 19.27
CA LEU A 114 16.68 -6.57 19.91
C LEU A 114 16.82 -5.27 20.71
N SER A 115 16.26 -4.16 20.22
CA SER A 115 16.22 -2.89 20.94
C SER A 115 15.42 -2.99 22.24
N LEU A 116 14.28 -3.70 22.24
CA LEU A 116 13.47 -3.96 23.45
C LEU A 116 14.20 -4.88 24.46
N LEU A 117 15.07 -5.76 23.98
CA LEU A 117 15.90 -6.63 24.82
C LEU A 117 17.14 -5.91 25.40
N GLY A 118 17.22 -4.58 25.29
CA GLY A 118 18.30 -3.78 25.88
C GLY A 118 19.49 -3.52 24.96
N LEU A 119 19.46 -3.95 23.70
CA LEU A 119 20.54 -3.75 22.72
C LEU A 119 20.38 -2.45 21.90
N PHE A 120 19.53 -1.51 22.34
CA PHE A 120 19.31 -0.26 21.60
C PHE A 120 20.62 0.54 21.43
N ALA A 121 21.44 0.69 22.48
CA ALA A 121 22.66 1.50 22.42
C ALA A 121 23.66 0.99 21.36
N PRO A 122 24.07 -0.29 21.34
CA PRO A 122 24.96 -0.80 20.28
C PRO A 122 24.31 -0.74 18.88
N ILE A 123 23.03 -0.98 18.73
CA ILE A 123 22.31 -0.86 17.47
C ILE A 123 22.35 0.58 16.98
N ALA A 124 22.02 1.54 17.84
CA ALA A 124 22.05 2.97 17.54
C ALA A 124 23.44 3.44 17.10
N GLN A 125 24.49 3.01 17.83
CA GLN A 125 25.86 3.32 17.47
C GLN A 125 26.28 2.85 16.08
N HIS A 126 25.69 1.77 15.55
CA HIS A 126 26.04 1.22 14.25
C HIS A 126 25.11 1.68 13.13
N LEU A 127 23.82 1.89 13.39
CA LEU A 127 22.82 2.13 12.36
C LEU A 127 22.38 3.60 12.26
N LEU A 128 22.45 4.41 13.32
CA LEU A 128 22.06 5.80 13.24
C LEU A 128 23.01 6.60 12.35
N MET A 129 22.43 7.62 11.73
CA MET A 129 23.16 8.58 10.90
C MET A 129 24.17 9.36 11.73
N GLN A 130 25.28 9.72 11.11
CA GLN A 130 26.33 10.63 11.62
C GLN A 130 26.53 11.78 10.66
N PRO A 131 27.23 12.87 11.05
CA PRO A 131 27.62 13.94 10.15
C PRO A 131 28.34 13.42 8.90
N PHE A 132 28.05 14.01 7.76
CA PHE A 132 28.63 13.56 6.48
C PHE A 132 30.15 13.52 6.49
N SER A 133 30.84 14.47 7.20
CA SER A 133 32.27 14.44 7.38
C SER A 133 32.76 13.14 8.03
N VAL A 134 32.07 12.69 9.07
CA VAL A 134 32.41 11.45 9.79
C VAL A 134 32.15 10.22 8.93
N LEU A 135 31.03 10.21 8.18
CA LEU A 135 30.71 9.14 7.24
C LEU A 135 31.80 8.99 6.16
N LEU A 136 32.26 10.12 5.62
CA LEU A 136 33.32 10.15 4.61
C LEU A 136 34.67 9.66 5.15
N GLU A 137 35.05 10.12 6.34
CA GLU A 137 36.29 9.74 7.00
C GLU A 137 36.35 8.24 7.35
N ASN A 138 35.24 7.70 7.90
CA ASN A 138 35.17 6.31 8.38
C ASN A 138 34.67 5.33 7.31
N HIS A 139 34.25 5.80 6.13
CA HIS A 139 33.63 4.99 5.07
C HIS A 139 32.36 4.24 5.50
N GLU A 140 31.57 4.78 6.46
CA GLU A 140 30.39 4.14 7.05
C GLU A 140 29.12 4.44 6.24
N TRP A 141 29.13 4.18 4.93
CA TRP A 141 28.04 4.48 3.99
C TRP A 141 26.70 3.79 4.31
N TRP A 142 26.74 2.65 4.99
CA TRP A 142 25.53 1.95 5.42
C TRP A 142 24.63 2.79 6.33
N ARG A 143 25.18 3.82 7.01
CA ARG A 143 24.41 4.74 7.86
C ARG A 143 23.44 5.62 7.07
N LEU A 144 23.59 5.70 5.75
CA LEU A 144 22.58 6.31 4.88
C LEU A 144 21.29 5.47 4.81
N LEU A 145 21.38 4.17 5.06
CA LEU A 145 20.24 3.25 5.06
C LEU A 145 19.84 2.82 6.47
N GLY A 146 20.80 2.73 7.40
CA GLY A 146 20.63 2.21 8.74
C GLY A 146 19.43 2.75 9.52
N PRO A 147 19.20 4.08 9.55
CA PRO A 147 18.08 4.66 10.29
C PRO A 147 16.71 4.12 9.87
N ALA A 148 16.53 3.67 8.60
CA ALA A 148 15.28 3.11 8.13
C ALA A 148 14.83 1.85 8.89
N PHE A 149 15.74 1.16 9.57
CA PHE A 149 15.43 -0.06 10.33
C PHE A 149 15.14 0.20 11.81
N ILE A 150 15.45 1.40 12.33
CA ILE A 150 15.29 1.72 13.77
C ILE A 150 13.91 2.30 14.02
N HIS A 151 13.20 1.77 15.02
CA HIS A 151 11.88 2.26 15.40
C HIS A 151 11.82 2.51 16.91
N PHE A 152 11.21 3.63 17.31
CA PHE A 152 11.23 4.13 18.69
C PHE A 152 9.98 3.77 19.50
N SER A 153 8.92 3.26 18.86
CA SER A 153 7.69 2.83 19.54
C SER A 153 6.95 1.74 18.78
N ALA A 154 6.08 1.02 19.49
CA ALA A 154 5.25 -0.03 18.89
C ALA A 154 4.33 0.50 17.79
N LEU A 155 3.67 1.63 18.00
CA LEU A 155 2.83 2.25 16.98
C LEU A 155 3.65 2.65 15.76
N HIS A 156 4.85 3.19 15.97
CA HIS A 156 5.74 3.60 14.89
C HIS A 156 6.11 2.43 13.97
N ILE A 157 6.54 1.30 14.53
CA ILE A 157 6.87 0.12 13.71
C ILE A 157 5.63 -0.50 13.06
N ILE A 158 4.50 -0.60 13.77
CA ILE A 158 3.27 -1.19 13.25
C ILE A 158 2.78 -0.42 12.02
N PHE A 159 2.69 0.92 12.09
CA PHE A 159 2.27 1.74 10.97
C PHE A 159 3.23 1.66 9.78
N ASN A 160 4.53 1.70 10.03
CA ASN A 160 5.53 1.55 8.98
C ASN A 160 5.43 0.19 8.26
N LEU A 161 5.36 -0.89 9.03
CA LEU A 161 5.31 -2.24 8.46
C LEU A 161 3.98 -2.53 7.77
N LEU A 162 2.86 -1.96 8.23
CA LEU A 162 1.57 -2.04 7.56
C LEU A 162 1.65 -1.44 6.14
N TRP A 163 2.13 -0.21 6.04
CA TRP A 163 2.23 0.48 4.75
C TRP A 163 3.31 -0.13 3.85
N TRP A 164 4.47 -0.48 4.41
CA TRP A 164 5.53 -1.17 3.68
C TRP A 164 5.06 -2.51 3.12
N GLY A 165 4.44 -3.35 3.95
CA GLY A 165 3.92 -4.65 3.53
C GLY A 165 2.87 -4.54 2.44
N MET A 166 1.98 -3.55 2.54
CA MET A 166 0.91 -3.34 1.55
C MET A 166 1.45 -2.76 0.23
N LEU A 167 2.21 -1.67 0.28
CA LEU A 167 2.65 -0.94 -0.91
C LEU A 167 3.92 -1.54 -1.51
N GLY A 168 4.89 -1.94 -0.69
CA GLY A 168 6.10 -2.61 -1.13
C GLY A 168 5.80 -3.91 -1.84
N ALA A 169 4.99 -4.78 -1.25
CA ALA A 169 4.59 -6.03 -1.89
C ALA A 169 3.79 -5.79 -3.19
N LYS A 170 2.99 -4.73 -3.26
CA LYS A 170 2.28 -4.36 -4.50
C LYS A 170 3.26 -3.96 -5.61
N ILE A 171 4.26 -3.14 -5.30
CA ILE A 171 5.31 -2.76 -6.27
C ILE A 171 6.12 -4.00 -6.69
N GLU A 172 6.57 -4.80 -5.72
CA GLU A 172 7.40 -5.97 -5.97
C GLU A 172 6.72 -7.01 -6.87
N ARG A 173 5.44 -7.30 -6.60
CA ARG A 173 4.64 -8.23 -7.41
C ARG A 173 4.32 -7.71 -8.81
N THR A 174 4.21 -6.40 -9.00
CA THR A 174 3.80 -5.79 -10.27
C THR A 174 4.99 -5.45 -11.15
N LEU A 175 6.05 -4.87 -10.56
CA LEU A 175 7.21 -4.36 -11.28
C LEU A 175 8.50 -5.14 -11.02
N GLY A 176 8.45 -6.10 -10.11
CA GLY A 176 9.58 -6.96 -9.75
C GLY A 176 10.41 -6.40 -8.58
N MET A 177 11.18 -7.31 -7.97
CA MET A 177 12.05 -7.04 -6.82
C MET A 177 13.08 -5.94 -7.10
N SER A 178 13.66 -5.93 -8.31
CA SER A 178 14.70 -4.93 -8.66
C SER A 178 14.17 -3.51 -8.62
N MET A 179 12.92 -3.28 -9.04
CA MET A 179 12.30 -1.96 -8.97
C MET A 179 12.09 -1.52 -7.53
N LEU A 180 11.54 -2.40 -6.69
CA LEU A 180 11.35 -2.09 -5.27
C LEU A 180 12.68 -1.83 -4.56
N LEU A 181 13.73 -2.60 -4.89
CA LEU A 181 15.09 -2.38 -4.37
C LEU A 181 15.62 -0.98 -4.74
N ILE A 182 15.45 -0.55 -5.99
CA ILE A 182 15.85 0.80 -6.43
C ILE A 182 15.08 1.86 -5.65
N VAL A 183 13.75 1.71 -5.55
CA VAL A 183 12.91 2.66 -4.79
C VAL A 183 13.36 2.71 -3.33
N PHE A 184 13.63 1.58 -2.70
CA PHE A 184 14.10 1.50 -1.32
C PHE A 184 15.45 2.19 -1.14
N LEU A 185 16.47 1.82 -1.92
CA LEU A 185 17.83 2.34 -1.76
C LEU A 185 17.88 3.86 -2.00
N VAL A 186 17.27 4.31 -3.09
CA VAL A 186 17.26 5.74 -3.44
C VAL A 186 16.51 6.55 -2.39
N SER A 187 15.31 6.11 -2.01
CA SER A 187 14.49 6.87 -1.08
C SER A 187 15.03 6.85 0.36
N ALA A 188 15.54 5.71 0.85
CA ALA A 188 16.16 5.65 2.17
C ALA A 188 17.37 6.60 2.25
N THR A 189 18.24 6.56 1.24
CA THR A 189 19.41 7.44 1.17
C THR A 189 19.00 8.93 1.15
N ILE A 190 18.07 9.30 0.27
CA ILE A 190 17.63 10.70 0.14
C ILE A 190 16.89 11.16 1.39
N SER A 191 16.01 10.35 1.95
CA SER A 191 15.22 10.67 3.15
C SER A 191 16.12 10.88 4.36
N ASN A 192 17.04 9.96 4.63
CA ASN A 192 17.93 10.03 5.77
C ASN A 192 18.95 11.19 5.62
N ALA A 193 19.47 11.39 4.43
CA ALA A 193 20.33 12.52 4.13
C ALA A 193 19.61 13.87 4.32
N ALA A 194 18.38 13.99 3.81
CA ALA A 194 17.57 15.20 3.99
C ALA A 194 17.30 15.47 5.48
N GLN A 195 16.93 14.45 6.24
CA GLN A 195 16.68 14.62 7.68
C GLN A 195 17.94 15.06 8.42
N ALA A 196 19.11 14.50 8.09
CA ALA A 196 20.39 14.90 8.71
C ALA A 196 20.74 16.35 8.44
N ILE A 197 20.42 16.88 7.24
CA ILE A 197 20.66 18.30 6.90
C ILE A 197 19.83 19.26 7.75
N PHE A 198 18.60 18.84 8.14
CA PHE A 198 17.66 19.65 8.91
C PHE A 198 17.60 19.26 10.40
N SER A 199 18.58 18.53 10.90
CA SER A 199 18.67 18.09 12.29
C SER A 199 20.05 18.38 12.85
N ASP A 200 20.13 18.53 14.18
CA ASP A 200 21.41 18.62 14.88
C ASP A 200 21.80 17.25 15.44
N PRO A 201 23.07 16.87 15.41
CA PRO A 201 23.53 15.66 16.05
C PRO A 201 23.44 15.79 17.58
N VAL A 202 23.09 14.70 18.24
CA VAL A 202 23.10 14.58 19.69
C VAL A 202 24.44 13.99 20.18
N GLN A 203 24.46 13.38 21.36
CA GLN A 203 25.67 12.76 21.92
C GLN A 203 26.37 11.82 20.92
N ALA A 204 27.71 11.77 20.97
CA ALA A 204 28.56 10.94 20.11
C ALA A 204 28.38 11.19 18.59
N ASN A 205 28.02 12.40 18.18
CA ASN A 205 27.78 12.76 16.78
C ASN A 205 26.70 11.90 16.09
N LEU A 206 25.71 11.38 16.83
CA LEU A 206 24.59 10.63 16.26
C LEU A 206 23.38 11.53 16.04
N TYR A 207 22.70 11.36 14.93
CA TYR A 207 21.39 11.96 14.71
C TYR A 207 20.32 11.04 15.24
N LEU A 208 19.50 11.50 16.18
CA LEU A 208 18.45 10.69 16.81
C LEU A 208 17.16 10.75 15.99
N PHE A 209 17.17 10.15 14.81
CA PHE A 209 16.00 9.88 14.00
C PHE A 209 16.07 8.48 13.38
N GLY A 210 14.93 7.94 13.00
CA GLY A 210 14.85 6.65 12.36
C GLY A 210 13.41 6.30 12.02
N GLY A 211 13.25 5.19 11.35
CA GLY A 211 11.98 4.66 10.88
C GLY A 211 11.96 4.44 9.38
N LEU A 212 11.22 3.43 8.97
CA LEU A 212 11.01 3.12 7.56
C LEU A 212 10.12 4.17 6.85
N SER A 213 9.59 5.16 7.59
CA SER A 213 8.56 6.08 7.13
C SER A 213 8.97 6.95 5.93
N GLY A 214 10.24 7.36 5.82
CA GLY A 214 10.73 8.04 4.63
C GLY A 214 10.58 7.18 3.36
N VAL A 215 10.90 5.89 3.47
CA VAL A 215 10.68 4.91 2.38
C VAL A 215 9.19 4.64 2.17
N VAL A 216 8.39 4.59 3.23
CA VAL A 216 6.92 4.43 3.12
C VAL A 216 6.29 5.59 2.35
N TYR A 217 6.70 6.83 2.64
CA TYR A 217 6.26 7.99 1.84
C TYR A 217 6.73 7.91 0.39
N ALA A 218 7.91 7.35 0.15
CA ALA A 218 8.41 7.16 -1.23
C ALA A 218 7.60 6.10 -1.99
N VAL A 219 7.36 4.92 -1.41
CA VAL A 219 6.53 3.89 -2.09
C VAL A 219 5.10 4.38 -2.29
N MET A 220 4.56 5.20 -1.38
CA MET A 220 3.27 5.85 -1.54
C MET A 220 3.30 6.84 -2.72
N GLY A 221 4.26 7.77 -2.75
CA GLY A 221 4.44 8.72 -3.84
C GLY A 221 4.65 8.04 -5.19
N PHE A 222 5.42 6.95 -5.21
CA PHE A 222 5.67 6.14 -6.39
C PHE A 222 4.39 5.50 -6.93
N VAL A 223 3.60 4.83 -6.08
CA VAL A 223 2.34 4.18 -6.48
C VAL A 223 1.29 5.21 -6.88
N TRP A 224 1.20 6.32 -6.14
CA TRP A 224 0.28 7.41 -6.45
C TRP A 224 0.56 8.02 -7.81
N TRP A 225 1.79 8.47 -8.04
CA TRP A 225 2.21 9.14 -9.28
C TRP A 225 2.14 8.20 -10.49
N LEU A 226 2.59 6.95 -10.31
CA LEU A 226 2.54 5.96 -11.37
C LEU A 226 1.10 5.57 -11.73
N GLY A 227 0.20 5.49 -10.76
CA GLY A 227 -1.22 5.26 -10.96
C GLY A 227 -1.89 6.34 -11.81
N TRP A 228 -1.42 7.59 -11.70
CA TRP A 228 -1.87 8.69 -12.53
C TRP A 228 -1.21 8.69 -13.93
N LEU A 229 0.10 8.45 -14.00
CA LEU A 229 0.85 8.45 -15.26
C LEU A 229 0.59 7.19 -16.11
N ARG A 230 0.40 6.04 -15.48
CA ARG A 230 0.27 4.70 -16.12
C ARG A 230 -0.86 3.87 -15.49
N PRO A 231 -2.13 4.28 -15.64
CA PRO A 231 -3.27 3.57 -15.01
C PRO A 231 -3.35 2.08 -15.41
N SER A 232 -2.94 1.74 -16.64
CA SER A 232 -2.95 0.38 -17.17
C SER A 232 -2.01 -0.60 -16.44
N TRP A 233 -1.08 -0.10 -15.61
CA TRP A 233 -0.16 -0.96 -14.86
C TRP A 233 -0.76 -1.51 -13.56
N GLY A 234 -1.99 -1.11 -13.20
CA GLY A 234 -2.70 -1.62 -12.03
C GLY A 234 -2.14 -1.15 -10.68
N LEU A 235 -1.20 -0.20 -10.69
CA LEU A 235 -0.66 0.45 -9.50
C LEU A 235 -1.40 1.75 -9.27
N SER A 236 -2.29 1.78 -8.28
CA SER A 236 -3.02 3.00 -7.91
C SER A 236 -3.28 3.02 -6.41
N LEU A 237 -3.49 4.20 -5.87
CA LEU A 237 -3.92 4.44 -4.50
C LEU A 237 -5.27 5.16 -4.51
N PRO A 238 -6.20 4.82 -3.60
CA PRO A 238 -7.39 5.61 -3.37
C PRO A 238 -7.03 7.04 -2.94
N ASN A 239 -7.74 8.04 -3.47
CA ASN A 239 -7.50 9.45 -3.13
C ASN A 239 -7.64 9.73 -1.63
N SER A 240 -8.48 8.97 -0.92
CA SER A 240 -8.63 9.06 0.54
C SER A 240 -7.35 8.69 1.28
N ILE A 241 -6.62 7.69 0.82
CA ILE A 241 -5.34 7.28 1.42
C ILE A 241 -4.28 8.36 1.14
N VAL A 242 -4.20 8.84 -0.09
CA VAL A 242 -3.27 9.92 -0.45
C VAL A 242 -3.58 11.17 0.39
N GLY A 243 -4.84 11.58 0.47
CA GLY A 243 -5.28 12.71 1.29
C GLY A 243 -4.92 12.54 2.75
N PHE A 244 -5.20 11.38 3.34
CA PHE A 244 -4.83 11.06 4.73
C PHE A 244 -3.32 11.22 4.97
N MET A 245 -2.47 10.66 4.10
CA MET A 245 -1.01 10.71 4.26
C MET A 245 -0.46 12.13 4.07
N LEU A 246 -1.03 12.93 3.15
CA LEU A 246 -0.64 14.33 2.97
C LEU A 246 -1.06 15.19 4.18
N VAL A 247 -2.27 15.00 4.70
CA VAL A 247 -2.71 15.66 5.93
C VAL A 247 -1.80 15.28 7.10
N TRP A 248 -1.46 13.99 7.24
CA TRP A 248 -0.55 13.52 8.28
C TRP A 248 0.84 14.17 8.17
N LEU A 249 1.36 14.33 6.95
CA LEU A 249 2.61 15.03 6.69
C LEU A 249 2.55 16.50 7.14
N VAL A 250 1.48 17.21 6.79
CA VAL A 250 1.28 18.62 7.19
C VAL A 250 1.16 18.75 8.72
N LEU A 251 0.40 17.86 9.37
CA LEU A 251 0.28 17.84 10.82
C LEU A 251 1.62 17.60 11.53
N GLY A 252 2.51 16.81 10.92
CA GLY A 252 3.87 16.65 11.43
C GLY A 252 4.68 17.94 11.46
N TYR A 253 4.53 18.81 10.45
CA TYR A 253 5.17 20.13 10.43
C TYR A 253 4.52 21.15 11.38
N ALA A 254 3.25 20.96 11.69
CA ALA A 254 2.52 21.87 12.59
C ALA A 254 2.87 21.68 14.07
N ASP A 255 3.66 20.67 14.41
CA ASP A 255 4.12 20.31 15.77
C ASP A 255 2.96 20.13 16.79
N ILE A 256 1.78 19.77 16.26
CA ILE A 256 0.58 19.50 17.08
C ILE A 256 0.41 18.03 17.42
N LEU A 257 1.24 17.16 16.84
CA LEU A 257 1.25 15.75 17.16
C LEU A 257 2.15 15.48 18.37
N TRP A 258 1.72 14.55 19.21
CA TRP A 258 2.48 14.12 20.40
C TRP A 258 3.73 13.27 20.09
N VAL A 259 4.11 13.17 18.82
CA VAL A 259 5.25 12.39 18.34
C VAL A 259 6.18 13.30 17.53
N ASN A 260 7.48 13.24 17.83
CA ASN A 260 8.48 13.88 16.99
C ASN A 260 8.58 13.15 15.66
N MET A 261 8.32 13.86 14.58
CA MET A 261 8.34 13.31 13.23
C MET A 261 9.56 13.79 12.44
N ALA A 262 10.17 12.89 11.70
CA ALA A 262 11.24 13.20 10.77
C ALA A 262 10.67 13.81 9.47
N ASN A 263 10.13 15.04 9.57
CA ASN A 263 9.34 15.67 8.51
C ASN A 263 10.14 15.87 7.21
N ALA A 264 11.42 16.21 7.30
CA ALA A 264 12.28 16.35 6.13
C ALA A 264 12.47 15.00 5.42
N ALA A 265 12.63 13.89 6.18
CA ALA A 265 12.69 12.55 5.60
C ALA A 265 11.40 12.17 4.89
N HIS A 266 10.24 12.47 5.47
CA HIS A 266 8.94 12.16 4.86
C HIS A 266 8.73 12.91 3.56
N THR A 267 9.01 14.22 3.55
CA THR A 267 8.89 15.06 2.35
C THR A 267 9.86 14.63 1.25
N ALA A 268 11.12 14.42 1.59
CA ALA A 268 12.14 13.96 0.65
C ALA A 268 11.82 12.56 0.11
N GLY A 269 11.30 11.68 0.95
CA GLY A 269 10.78 10.37 0.55
C GLY A 269 9.66 10.48 -0.46
N LEU A 270 8.61 11.24 -0.16
CA LEU A 270 7.47 11.46 -1.06
C LEU A 270 7.94 11.97 -2.43
N ILE A 271 8.77 13.01 -2.43
CA ILE A 271 9.30 13.64 -3.66
C ILE A 271 10.11 12.61 -4.46
N SER A 272 11.05 11.90 -3.81
CA SER A 272 11.87 10.89 -4.48
C SER A 272 11.05 9.78 -5.12
N GLY A 273 9.98 9.32 -4.45
CA GLY A 273 9.05 8.33 -4.98
C GLY A 273 8.32 8.83 -6.23
N CYS A 274 7.78 10.06 -6.19
CA CYS A 274 7.13 10.69 -7.35
C CYS A 274 8.10 10.84 -8.54
N LEU A 275 9.33 11.29 -8.28
CA LEU A 275 10.35 11.46 -9.33
C LEU A 275 10.76 10.12 -9.96
N LEU A 276 10.92 9.05 -9.16
CA LEU A 276 11.22 7.71 -9.67
C LEU A 276 10.07 7.17 -10.54
N ALA A 277 8.82 7.40 -10.15
CA ALA A 277 7.65 7.04 -10.96
C ALA A 277 7.63 7.79 -12.29
N GLY A 278 7.92 9.09 -12.28
CA GLY A 278 8.04 9.90 -13.48
C GLY A 278 9.14 9.40 -14.42
N ALA A 279 10.34 9.15 -13.89
CA ALA A 279 11.46 8.64 -14.66
C ALA A 279 11.17 7.28 -15.30
N LEU A 280 10.54 6.36 -14.55
CA LEU A 280 10.13 5.06 -15.07
C LEU A 280 9.08 5.19 -16.17
N SER A 281 8.12 6.10 -15.99
CA SER A 281 7.08 6.36 -16.99
C SER A 281 7.67 6.84 -18.32
N LEU A 282 8.61 7.76 -18.32
CA LEU A 282 9.29 8.28 -19.51
C LEU A 282 10.15 7.21 -20.20
N GLY A 283 10.85 6.37 -19.43
CA GLY A 283 11.69 5.30 -19.97
C GLY A 283 10.90 4.20 -20.69
N SER A 284 9.63 3.98 -20.33
CA SER A 284 8.78 2.96 -20.94
C SER A 284 8.22 3.38 -22.31
N GLU A 285 8.13 4.67 -22.62
CA GLU A 285 7.68 5.15 -23.93
C GLU A 285 8.73 4.92 -25.02
N LYS A 286 10.02 5.06 -24.68
CA LYS A 286 11.13 4.85 -25.63
C LYS A 286 11.33 3.39 -26.06
N ARG A 287 10.75 2.41 -25.36
CA ARG A 287 10.83 0.99 -25.73
C ARG A 287 9.73 0.54 -26.70
N LYS A 288 8.76 1.40 -27.02
CA LYS A 288 7.68 1.11 -27.96
C LYS A 288 7.85 1.76 -29.34
N GLN A 289 8.93 2.53 -29.55
CA GLN A 289 9.41 3.03 -30.82
C GLN A 289 10.59 2.19 -31.33
#